data_df01446c82e09d10e8ab83a2a3b16290
#
_entry.id   df01446c82e09d10e8ab83a2a3b16290
#
_cell.length_a   1.000
_cell.length_b   1.000
_cell.length_c   1.000
_cell.angle_alpha   90.00
_cell.angle_beta   90.00
_cell.angle_gamma   90.00
#
_symmetry.space_group_name_H-M   'P 1'
#
loop_
_entity.id
_entity.type
_entity.pdbx_description
1 polymer ?
#
loop_
_entity_poly.entity_id
_entity_poly.type
_entity_poly.pdbx_seq_one_letter_code
_entity_poly.pdbx_strand_id
1 'polypeptide(L)'
;MQEIEKSFSGDWKPACHRRPFSLIQLELGYADAEDMTAEHALEYYDKYAGLSLALMLKKNHDYDEAWRGMRISSYTDLILMKLYRTKQIEALAGQTLVSEGVDANYMDMMNYAVFGLIKLTFGE
;
A
#
# COMPACT_ATOMS: atom_id res chain seq x y z
N MET A 1 8.84 -11.35 -9.93
CA MET A 1 8.23 -12.42 -9.14
C MET A 1 9.27 -13.23 -8.36
N GLN A 2 10.34 -13.72 -8.98
CA GLN A 2 11.39 -14.48 -8.29
C GLN A 2 12.08 -13.70 -7.16
N GLU A 3 12.29 -12.41 -7.32
CA GLU A 3 12.91 -11.57 -6.29
C GLU A 3 12.00 -11.37 -5.09
N ILE A 4 10.69 -11.26 -5.31
CA ILE A 4 9.70 -11.16 -4.24
C ILE A 4 9.64 -12.48 -3.46
N GLU A 5 9.63 -13.60 -4.15
CA GLU A 5 9.66 -14.92 -3.52
C GLU A 5 10.90 -15.13 -2.65
N LYS A 6 12.07 -14.67 -3.10
CA LYS A 6 13.30 -14.71 -2.29
C LYS A 6 13.20 -13.85 -1.03
N SER A 7 12.54 -12.72 -1.11
CA SER A 7 12.35 -11.84 0.03
C SER A 7 11.51 -12.47 1.13
N PHE A 8 10.63 -13.41 0.77
CA PHE A 8 9.73 -14.11 1.69
C PHE A 8 10.17 -15.55 1.97
N SER A 9 11.39 -15.95 1.58
CA SER A 9 11.92 -17.27 1.90
C SER A 9 12.16 -17.44 3.41
N GLY A 10 12.40 -18.69 3.86
CA GLY A 10 12.35 -19.11 5.26
C GLY A 10 13.12 -18.29 6.29
N ASP A 11 14.07 -17.47 5.87
CA ASP A 11 14.82 -16.56 6.74
C ASP A 11 14.18 -15.17 6.84
N TRP A 12 13.05 -14.97 6.17
CA TRP A 12 12.37 -13.70 6.24
C TRP A 12 11.85 -13.45 7.66
N LYS A 13 12.37 -12.42 8.27
CA LYS A 13 11.85 -11.88 9.52
C LYS A 13 11.40 -10.46 9.24
N PRO A 14 10.28 -10.04 9.78
CA PRO A 14 9.92 -8.65 9.68
C PRO A 14 11.07 -7.86 10.29
N ALA A 15 11.88 -7.27 9.41
CA ALA A 15 13.14 -6.62 9.76
C ALA A 15 12.95 -5.48 10.74
N CYS A 16 11.73 -5.15 11.01
CA CYS A 16 11.42 -4.07 11.90
C CYS A 16 10.11 -4.32 12.61
N HIS A 17 10.21 -4.83 13.79
CA HIS A 17 9.06 -4.98 14.70
C HIS A 17 8.33 -3.67 14.96
N ARG A 18 8.89 -2.56 14.52
CA ARG A 18 8.39 -1.22 14.84
C ARG A 18 7.65 -0.56 13.70
N ARG A 19 7.62 -1.19 12.52
CA ARG A 19 6.96 -0.59 11.36
C ARG A 19 5.85 -1.49 10.90
N PRO A 20 4.65 -0.95 10.76
CA PRO A 20 3.60 -1.71 10.14
C PRO A 20 4.08 -2.18 8.78
N PHE A 21 3.99 -3.46 8.57
CA PHE A 21 4.33 -4.06 7.31
C PHE A 21 3.11 -3.97 6.41
N SER A 22 2.79 -2.74 6.07
CA SER A 22 1.71 -2.49 5.15
C SER A 22 0.36 -3.05 5.64
N LEU A 23 -0.51 -3.33 4.72
CA LEU A 23 -1.86 -3.85 4.96
C LEU A 23 -1.85 -5.25 5.57
N ILE A 24 -0.84 -6.04 5.27
CA ILE A 24 -0.69 -7.40 5.78
C ILE A 24 -0.58 -7.39 7.31
N GLN A 25 0.24 -6.51 7.82
CA GLN A 25 0.44 -6.41 9.26
C GLN A 25 -0.77 -5.83 9.99
N LEU A 26 -1.51 -4.94 9.34
CA LEU A 26 -2.76 -4.43 9.89
C LEU A 26 -3.82 -5.51 10.04
N GLU A 27 -3.88 -6.44 9.08
CA GLU A 27 -4.82 -7.56 9.12
C GLU A 27 -4.47 -8.56 10.22
N LEU A 28 -3.19 -8.96 10.31
CA LEU A 28 -2.74 -10.02 11.19
C LEU A 28 -2.40 -9.57 12.60
N GLY A 29 -2.08 -8.29 12.76
CA GLY A 29 -1.45 -7.79 13.97
C GLY A 29 0.04 -8.13 14.03
N TYR A 30 0.72 -7.60 15.04
CA TYR A 30 2.18 -7.69 15.14
C TYR A 30 2.70 -9.09 15.49
N ALA A 31 1.98 -9.81 16.31
CA ALA A 31 2.37 -11.15 16.76
C ALA A 31 2.30 -12.17 15.62
N ASP A 32 1.23 -12.10 14.85
CA ASP A 32 0.97 -13.06 13.78
C ASP A 32 1.89 -12.85 12.57
N ALA A 33 2.36 -11.62 12.36
CA ALA A 33 3.27 -11.31 11.25
C ALA A 33 4.62 -12.02 11.38
N GLU A 34 5.05 -12.36 12.59
CA GLU A 34 6.33 -13.06 12.82
C GLU A 34 6.28 -14.51 12.34
N ASP A 35 5.10 -15.12 12.36
CA ASP A 35 4.90 -16.51 11.95
C ASP A 35 4.47 -16.64 10.49
N MET A 36 4.47 -15.53 9.75
CA MET A 36 4.04 -15.51 8.37
C MET A 36 4.97 -16.29 7.45
N THR A 37 4.42 -17.26 6.71
CA THR A 37 5.13 -17.97 5.65
C THR A 37 5.11 -17.18 4.34
N ALA A 38 5.98 -17.58 3.39
CA ALA A 38 5.99 -17.00 2.06
C ALA A 38 4.63 -17.15 1.35
N GLU A 39 3.99 -18.31 1.49
CA GLU A 39 2.68 -18.56 0.89
C GLU A 39 1.61 -17.63 1.46
N HIS A 40 1.57 -17.47 2.77
CA HIS A 40 0.64 -16.55 3.43
C HIS A 40 0.88 -15.11 2.99
N ALA A 41 2.15 -14.69 2.89
CA ALA A 41 2.49 -13.36 2.43
C ALA A 41 2.00 -13.09 1.00
N LEU A 42 2.13 -14.07 0.10
CA LEU A 42 1.63 -13.97 -1.27
C LEU A 42 0.11 -13.90 -1.32
N GLU A 43 -0.59 -14.71 -0.53
CA GLU A 43 -2.05 -14.67 -0.44
C GLU A 43 -2.55 -13.29 0.01
N TYR A 44 -1.94 -12.73 1.04
CA TYR A 44 -2.29 -11.39 1.53
C TYR A 44 -1.93 -10.30 0.52
N TYR A 45 -0.80 -10.44 -0.16
CA TYR A 45 -0.43 -9.52 -1.25
C TYR A 45 -1.51 -9.48 -2.33
N ASP A 46 -1.95 -10.66 -2.79
CA ASP A 46 -2.98 -10.77 -3.82
C ASP A 46 -4.32 -10.21 -3.33
N LYS A 47 -4.68 -10.48 -2.09
CA LYS A 47 -5.89 -9.94 -1.47
C LYS A 47 -5.89 -8.41 -1.51
N TYR A 48 -4.83 -7.78 -1.03
CA TYR A 48 -4.77 -6.33 -0.94
C TYR A 48 -4.52 -5.65 -2.28
N ALA A 49 -3.83 -6.31 -3.20
CA ALA A 49 -3.74 -5.85 -4.58
C ALA A 49 -5.14 -5.82 -5.22
N GLY A 50 -5.96 -6.84 -4.98
CA GLY A 50 -7.34 -6.89 -5.46
C GLY A 50 -8.23 -5.81 -4.84
N LEU A 51 -8.12 -5.58 -3.54
CA LEU A 51 -8.86 -4.53 -2.85
C LEU A 51 -8.45 -3.14 -3.32
N SER A 52 -7.16 -2.92 -3.52
CA SER A 52 -6.64 -1.65 -4.03
C SER A 52 -7.11 -1.39 -5.46
N LEU A 53 -7.14 -2.41 -6.30
CA LEU A 53 -7.67 -2.33 -7.64
C LEU A 53 -9.17 -1.98 -7.63
N ALA A 54 -9.95 -2.63 -6.78
CA ALA A 54 -11.38 -2.33 -6.65
C ALA A 54 -11.63 -0.88 -6.23
N LEU A 55 -10.83 -0.37 -5.30
CA LEU A 55 -10.89 1.03 -4.88
C LEU A 55 -10.52 1.97 -6.04
N MET A 56 -9.49 1.65 -6.78
CA MET A 56 -9.05 2.44 -7.93
C MET A 56 -10.14 2.50 -9.01
N LEU A 57 -10.80 1.39 -9.30
CA LEU A 57 -11.88 1.36 -10.28
C LEU A 57 -13.06 2.23 -9.86
N LYS A 58 -13.42 2.23 -8.59
CA LYS A 58 -14.44 3.14 -8.06
C LYS A 58 -14.05 4.60 -8.21
N LYS A 59 -12.82 4.94 -7.87
CA LYS A 59 -12.32 6.31 -8.00
C LYS A 59 -12.25 6.75 -9.47
N ASN A 60 -11.84 5.88 -10.37
CA ASN A 60 -11.82 6.18 -11.80
C ASN A 60 -13.21 6.47 -12.34
N HIS A 61 -14.20 5.73 -11.89
CA HIS A 61 -15.59 6.01 -12.26
C HIS A 61 -16.02 7.43 -11.84
N ASP A 62 -15.63 7.84 -10.64
CA ASP A 62 -16.02 9.14 -10.09
C ASP A 62 -15.20 10.30 -10.67
N TYR A 63 -13.93 10.07 -10.95
CA TYR A 63 -12.97 11.11 -11.33
C TYR A 63 -12.53 11.05 -12.80
N ASP A 64 -13.16 10.21 -13.60
CA ASP A 64 -12.95 10.11 -15.06
C ASP A 64 -11.47 9.95 -15.45
N GLU A 65 -10.77 9.04 -14.77
CA GLU A 65 -9.37 8.72 -15.04
C GLU A 65 -8.43 9.95 -14.99
N ALA A 66 -8.68 10.88 -14.09
CA ALA A 66 -7.89 12.11 -13.95
C ALA A 66 -6.37 11.84 -13.81
N TRP A 67 -6.00 10.65 -13.34
CA TRP A 67 -4.61 10.23 -13.18
C TRP A 67 -3.82 10.25 -14.50
N ARG A 68 -4.49 10.07 -15.64
CA ARG A 68 -3.80 10.03 -16.94
C ARG A 68 -3.12 11.34 -17.29
N GLY A 69 -3.66 12.46 -16.85
CA GLY A 69 -3.10 13.78 -17.10
C GLY A 69 -2.00 14.21 -16.13
N MET A 70 -1.73 13.41 -15.10
CA MET A 70 -0.76 13.78 -14.07
C MET A 70 0.67 13.41 -14.47
N ARG A 71 1.63 14.22 -14.02
CA ARG A 71 3.05 13.93 -14.18
C ARG A 71 3.51 12.89 -13.15
N ILE A 72 4.58 12.16 -13.48
CA ILE A 72 5.16 11.15 -12.57
C ILE A 72 5.52 11.78 -11.22
N SER A 73 6.12 12.97 -11.21
CA SER A 73 6.44 13.70 -9.98
C SER A 73 5.23 13.94 -9.09
N SER A 74 4.06 14.14 -9.69
CA SER A 74 2.82 14.33 -8.92
C SER A 74 2.43 13.09 -8.13
N TYR A 75 2.64 11.89 -8.67
CA TYR A 75 2.39 10.65 -7.92
C TYR A 75 3.36 10.50 -6.76
N THR A 76 4.62 10.86 -6.96
CA THR A 76 5.62 10.86 -5.88
C THR A 76 5.18 11.77 -4.74
N ASP A 77 4.71 12.97 -5.06
CA ASP A 77 4.21 13.92 -4.06
C ASP A 77 2.98 13.39 -3.34
N LEU A 78 2.04 12.77 -4.06
CA LEU A 78 0.85 12.18 -3.47
C LEU A 78 1.19 11.02 -2.54
N ILE A 79 2.13 10.16 -2.91
CA ILE A 79 2.61 9.07 -2.06
C ILE A 79 3.22 9.65 -0.78
N LEU A 80 4.04 10.67 -0.90
CA LEU A 80 4.66 11.34 0.24
C LEU A 80 3.62 11.95 1.19
N MET A 81 2.61 12.60 0.64
CA MET A 81 1.49 13.16 1.43
C MET A 81 0.75 12.06 2.21
N LYS A 82 0.45 10.95 1.55
CA LYS A 82 -0.20 9.80 2.20
C LYS A 82 0.67 9.18 3.28
N LEU A 83 1.97 9.11 3.04
CA LEU A 83 2.92 8.62 4.03
C LEU A 83 2.94 9.51 5.28
N TYR A 84 3.00 10.81 5.12
CA TYR A 84 2.93 11.75 6.24
C TYR A 84 1.59 11.65 6.98
N ARG A 85 0.49 11.52 6.25
CA ARG A 85 -0.83 11.34 6.86
C ARG A 85 -0.90 10.06 7.70
N THR A 86 -0.38 8.97 7.17
CA THR A 86 -0.30 7.69 7.90
C THR A 86 0.50 7.85 9.20
N LYS A 87 1.65 8.51 9.13
CA LYS A 87 2.46 8.79 10.33
C LYS A 87 1.72 9.62 11.36
N GLN A 88 0.96 10.60 10.94
CA GLN A 88 0.13 11.41 11.84
C GLN A 88 -0.96 10.58 12.53
N ILE A 89 -1.64 9.73 11.77
CA ILE A 89 -2.67 8.84 12.30
C ILE A 89 -2.07 7.87 13.33
N GLU A 90 -0.93 7.28 13.03
CA GLU A 90 -0.21 6.39 13.94
C GLU A 90 0.22 7.12 15.22
N ALA A 91 0.74 8.33 15.10
CA ALA A 91 1.15 9.13 16.26
C ALA A 91 -0.02 9.49 17.18
N LEU A 92 -1.22 9.64 16.63
CA LEU A 92 -2.44 9.93 17.38
C LEU A 92 -3.17 8.65 17.83
N ALA A 93 -2.58 7.47 17.60
CA ALA A 93 -3.18 6.17 17.90
C ALA A 93 -4.60 6.01 17.31
N GLY A 94 -4.80 6.53 16.11
CA GLY A 94 -6.08 6.48 15.42
C GLY A 94 -7.11 7.51 15.90
N GLN A 95 -6.77 8.37 16.85
CA GLN A 95 -7.66 9.42 17.36
C GLN A 95 -7.61 10.63 16.43
N THR A 96 -8.41 10.60 15.38
CA THR A 96 -8.54 11.70 14.44
C THR A 96 -10.00 12.12 14.32
N LEU A 97 -10.23 13.40 14.01
CA LEU A 97 -11.59 13.93 13.80
C LEU A 97 -12.18 13.46 12.48
N VAL A 98 -11.34 13.14 11.50
CA VAL A 98 -11.75 12.61 10.22
C VAL A 98 -11.50 11.11 10.22
N SER A 99 -12.55 10.33 9.95
CA SER A 99 -12.48 8.88 9.89
C SER A 99 -11.80 8.44 8.57
N GLU A 100 -10.48 8.53 8.53
CA GLU A 100 -9.68 8.04 7.41
C GLU A 100 -8.76 6.94 7.93
N GLY A 101 -8.99 5.71 7.49
CA GLY A 101 -8.23 4.56 7.94
C GLY A 101 -6.80 4.55 7.40
N VAL A 102 -5.90 3.97 8.16
CA VAL A 102 -4.51 3.73 7.73
C VAL A 102 -4.47 2.83 6.50
N ASP A 103 -5.35 1.84 6.43
CA ASP A 103 -5.50 0.93 5.31
C ASP A 103 -5.83 1.66 4.00
N ALA A 104 -6.76 2.61 4.04
CA ALA A 104 -7.12 3.42 2.87
C ALA A 104 -5.93 4.23 2.35
N ASN A 105 -5.11 4.78 3.24
CA ASN A 105 -3.90 5.50 2.86
C ASN A 105 -2.87 4.57 2.18
N TYR A 106 -2.68 3.36 2.70
CA TYR A 106 -1.79 2.39 2.07
C TYR A 106 -2.29 1.95 0.69
N MET A 107 -3.59 1.70 0.54
CA MET A 107 -4.17 1.37 -0.76
C MET A 107 -4.01 2.50 -1.78
N ASP A 108 -4.19 3.74 -1.36
CA ASP A 108 -3.96 4.90 -2.22
C ASP A 108 -2.49 5.00 -2.66
N MET A 109 -1.55 4.80 -1.74
CA MET A 109 -0.12 4.79 -2.08
C MET A 109 0.21 3.69 -3.10
N MET A 110 -0.36 2.51 -2.94
CA MET A 110 -0.20 1.40 -3.87
C MET A 110 -0.71 1.77 -5.26
N ASN A 111 -1.89 2.37 -5.35
CA ASN A 111 -2.48 2.78 -6.62
C ASN A 111 -1.66 3.89 -7.29
N TYR A 112 -1.19 4.88 -6.55
CA TYR A 112 -0.32 5.92 -7.11
C TYR A 112 1.00 5.35 -7.62
N ALA A 113 1.58 4.39 -6.91
CA ALA A 113 2.80 3.71 -7.35
C ALA A 113 2.56 2.94 -8.66
N VAL A 114 1.44 2.26 -8.79
CA VAL A 114 1.06 1.55 -10.03
C VAL A 114 0.86 2.53 -11.18
N PHE A 115 0.19 3.65 -10.96
CA PHE A 115 0.05 4.69 -11.99
C PHE A 115 1.40 5.23 -12.45
N GLY A 116 2.32 5.45 -11.53
CA GLY A 116 3.68 5.83 -11.86
C GLY A 116 4.39 4.80 -12.73
N LEU A 117 4.27 3.53 -12.40
CA LEU A 117 4.84 2.44 -13.18
C LEU A 117 4.23 2.34 -14.58
N ILE A 118 2.92 2.51 -14.71
CA ILE A 118 2.24 2.53 -16.01
C ILE A 118 2.80 3.66 -16.87
N LYS A 119 2.92 4.85 -16.32
CA LYS A 119 3.44 6.00 -17.06
C LYS A 119 4.92 5.84 -17.43
N LEU A 120 5.72 5.27 -16.57
CA LEU A 120 7.13 4.96 -16.89
C LEU A 120 7.25 3.95 -18.02
N THR A 121 6.31 3.00 -18.09
CA THR A 121 6.31 1.96 -19.12
C THR A 121 5.84 2.49 -20.47
N PHE A 122 4.77 3.27 -20.48
CA PHE A 122 4.09 3.71 -21.73
C PHE A 122 4.34 5.18 -22.09
N GLY A 123 5.07 5.89 -21.27
CA GLY A 123 5.32 7.32 -21.45
C GLY A 123 4.23 8.21 -20.84
N GLU A 124 4.57 9.43 -20.67
CA GLU A 124 3.67 10.46 -20.14
C GLU A 124 2.62 10.93 -21.15
#